data_38270e136c3850282c284ad9d3f9ad62
#
_entry.id   38270e136c3850282c284ad9d3f9ad62
#
_cell.length_a   1.000
_cell.length_b   1.000
_cell.length_c   1.000
_cell.angle_alpha   90.00
_cell.angle_beta   90.00
_cell.angle_gamma   90.00
#
_symmetry.space_group_name_H-M   'P 1'
#
loop_
_entity.id
_entity.type
_entity.pdbx_description
1 polymer ?
#
loop_
_entity_poly.entity_id
_entity_poly.type
_entity_poly.pdbx_seq_one_letter_code
_entity_poly.pdbx_strand_id
1 'polypeptide(L)'
;MYQQNPETRLMKLVWNALYQTHPIRIDVLGNPEDIASMKVTDLETFYNDKYDPQNMVLVGVTGKEPCLLLKEIEQKQESYDKHFSQLTERVFLKEPDTVTKEIVEDRMDISIPYVALAVKLKPILDPLQAACIDFALQMGLDAWFSSLNPDFQSWMDQRILTTSFGAECEITSDHAYLMFYAQTKKTEEFFQIVEDVLYKMQTQAMDDLIFNSLKNKSYAQSLRTFDHFESFAIDLFQSEVQGVSYFELLDTIAAVKRDEIFKMVSKLDLSHQSRVYLKNYNEC
;
A
#
# COMPACT_ATOMS: atom_id res chain seq x y z
N MET A 1 -21.65 -3.57 8.87
CA MET A 1 -21.41 -3.82 7.45
C MET A 1 -19.92 -4.05 7.15
N TYR A 2 -18.99 -3.14 7.45
CA TYR A 2 -17.54 -3.32 7.23
C TYR A 2 -16.90 -4.49 8.01
N GLN A 3 -17.27 -4.68 9.27
CA GLN A 3 -16.77 -5.80 10.10
C GLN A 3 -17.21 -7.20 9.62
N GLN A 4 -18.15 -7.25 8.69
CA GLN A 4 -18.67 -8.50 8.10
C GLN A 4 -17.99 -8.83 6.76
N ASN A 5 -17.10 -7.96 6.24
CA ASN A 5 -16.35 -8.23 5.04
C ASN A 5 -15.08 -9.03 5.40
N PRO A 6 -14.92 -10.27 4.86
CA PRO A 6 -13.77 -11.12 5.20
C PRO A 6 -12.42 -10.51 4.80
N GLU A 7 -12.35 -9.83 3.66
CA GLU A 7 -11.11 -9.21 3.16
C GLU A 7 -10.67 -8.06 4.08
N THR A 8 -11.61 -7.18 4.45
CA THR A 8 -11.32 -6.10 5.41
C THR A 8 -10.87 -6.65 6.76
N ARG A 9 -11.48 -7.75 7.23
CA ARG A 9 -11.10 -8.40 8.48
C ARG A 9 -9.71 -9.03 8.38
N LEU A 10 -9.40 -9.71 7.27
CA LEU A 10 -8.08 -10.27 7.02
C LEU A 10 -6.99 -9.19 7.05
N MET A 11 -7.19 -8.07 6.36
CA MET A 11 -6.26 -6.93 6.36
C MET A 11 -5.99 -6.40 7.76
N LYS A 12 -7.05 -6.23 8.56
CA LYS A 12 -6.95 -5.80 9.95
C LYS A 12 -6.12 -6.75 10.81
N LEU A 13 -6.30 -8.06 10.60
CA LEU A 13 -5.51 -9.09 11.29
C LEU A 13 -4.03 -9.02 10.86
N VAL A 14 -3.77 -8.83 9.57
CA VAL A 14 -2.42 -8.66 9.03
C VAL A 14 -1.72 -7.46 9.67
N TRP A 15 -2.31 -6.27 9.68
CA TRP A 15 -1.67 -5.10 10.27
C TRP A 15 -1.43 -5.25 11.78
N ASN A 16 -2.36 -5.87 12.50
CA ASN A 16 -2.16 -6.19 13.92
C ASN A 16 -1.11 -7.28 14.17
N ALA A 17 -0.86 -8.15 13.19
CA ALA A 17 0.20 -9.14 13.26
C ALA A 17 1.59 -8.53 12.98
N LEU A 18 1.65 -7.60 12.02
CA LEU A 18 2.91 -6.95 11.63
C LEU A 18 3.35 -5.86 12.60
N TYR A 19 2.42 -4.98 13.02
CA TYR A 19 2.77 -3.75 13.74
C TYR A 19 2.33 -3.78 15.20
N GLN A 20 3.18 -3.24 16.07
CA GLN A 20 2.94 -3.16 17.51
C GLN A 20 2.40 -1.78 17.92
N THR A 21 3.00 -0.71 17.42
CA THR A 21 2.72 0.68 17.82
C THR A 21 2.22 1.54 16.66
N HIS A 22 2.51 1.15 15.41
CA HIS A 22 2.18 1.96 14.24
C HIS A 22 0.66 2.14 14.06
N PRO A 23 0.18 3.37 13.74
CA PRO A 23 -1.24 3.67 13.58
C PRO A 23 -1.97 2.89 12.48
N ILE A 24 -1.27 2.35 11.48
CA ILE A 24 -1.88 1.55 10.40
C ILE A 24 -2.76 0.39 10.93
N ARG A 25 -2.47 -0.11 12.14
CA ARG A 25 -3.27 -1.16 12.79
C ARG A 25 -4.62 -0.67 13.32
N ILE A 26 -4.82 0.64 13.41
CA ILE A 26 -6.05 1.26 13.92
C ILE A 26 -7.01 1.42 12.76
N ASP A 27 -8.24 0.94 12.95
CA ASP A 27 -9.29 1.09 11.95
C ASP A 27 -9.63 2.57 11.76
N VAL A 28 -9.52 3.06 10.53
CA VAL A 28 -9.83 4.47 10.17
C VAL A 28 -11.29 4.82 10.49
N LEU A 29 -12.19 3.85 10.46
CA LEU A 29 -13.60 4.03 10.83
C LEU A 29 -13.83 4.04 12.34
N GLY A 30 -12.79 3.81 13.14
CA GLY A 30 -12.92 3.66 14.60
C GLY A 30 -13.66 2.40 15.02
N ASN A 31 -13.93 2.33 16.32
CA ASN A 31 -14.80 1.29 16.88
C ASN A 31 -16.09 1.91 17.42
N PRO A 32 -17.17 1.13 17.62
CA PRO A 32 -18.45 1.65 18.07
C PRO A 32 -18.38 2.37 19.42
N GLU A 33 -17.52 1.92 20.31
CA GLU A 33 -17.33 2.50 21.65
C GLU A 33 -16.71 3.87 21.58
N ASP A 34 -15.64 4.04 20.77
CA ASP A 34 -14.97 5.32 20.55
C ASP A 34 -15.93 6.32 19.90
N ILE A 35 -16.67 5.88 18.86
CA ILE A 35 -17.67 6.73 18.18
C ILE A 35 -18.77 7.17 19.15
N ALA A 36 -19.27 6.26 19.98
CA ALA A 36 -20.33 6.58 20.94
C ALA A 36 -19.87 7.53 22.06
N SER A 37 -18.58 7.54 22.38
CA SER A 37 -17.98 8.43 23.38
C SER A 37 -17.64 9.83 22.88
N MET A 38 -17.56 10.02 21.56
CA MET A 38 -17.14 11.26 20.91
C MET A 38 -18.14 12.39 21.14
N LYS A 39 -17.64 13.55 21.50
CA LYS A 39 -18.43 14.77 21.76
C LYS A 39 -18.22 15.78 20.62
N VAL A 40 -19.18 16.67 20.46
CA VAL A 40 -19.09 17.77 19.50
C VAL A 40 -17.84 18.63 19.74
N THR A 41 -17.51 18.88 21.00
CA THR A 41 -16.30 19.63 21.39
C THR A 41 -14.99 18.98 20.92
N ASP A 42 -14.95 17.65 20.87
CA ASP A 42 -13.76 16.91 20.40
C ASP A 42 -13.57 17.11 18.90
N LEU A 43 -14.67 17.10 18.14
CA LEU A 43 -14.68 17.37 16.70
C LEU A 43 -14.30 18.82 16.40
N GLU A 44 -14.85 19.78 17.15
CA GLU A 44 -14.54 21.20 17.00
C GLU A 44 -13.05 21.48 17.30
N THR A 45 -12.52 20.89 18.36
CA THR A 45 -11.09 20.98 18.71
C THR A 45 -10.23 20.40 17.58
N PHE A 46 -10.54 19.18 17.13
CA PHE A 46 -9.80 18.54 16.04
C PHE A 46 -9.86 19.37 14.76
N TYR A 47 -11.03 19.89 14.41
CA TYR A 47 -11.20 20.73 13.23
C TYR A 47 -10.33 22.00 13.31
N ASN A 48 -10.41 22.72 14.42
CA ASN A 48 -9.64 23.94 14.60
C ASN A 48 -8.12 23.70 14.60
N ASP A 49 -7.67 22.56 15.12
CA ASP A 49 -6.25 22.23 15.20
C ASP A 49 -5.68 21.71 13.88
N LYS A 50 -6.47 20.98 13.08
CA LYS A 50 -5.96 20.25 11.92
C LYS A 50 -6.34 20.85 10.57
N TYR A 51 -7.48 21.54 10.48
CA TYR A 51 -7.96 22.14 9.25
C TYR A 51 -7.43 23.57 9.05
N ASP A 52 -6.17 23.77 9.37
CA ASP A 52 -5.47 25.02 9.13
C ASP A 52 -4.95 25.04 7.67
N PRO A 53 -5.06 26.16 6.92
CA PRO A 53 -4.52 26.28 5.58
C PRO A 53 -3.05 25.91 5.43
N GLN A 54 -2.23 26.06 6.50
CA GLN A 54 -0.82 25.65 6.48
C GLN A 54 -0.64 24.12 6.44
N ASN A 55 -1.65 23.36 6.85
CA ASN A 55 -1.65 21.89 6.80
C ASN A 55 -2.29 21.35 5.52
N MET A 56 -2.68 22.22 4.58
CA MET A 56 -3.40 21.83 3.38
C MET A 56 -2.55 22.00 2.12
N VAL A 57 -2.71 21.08 1.19
CA VAL A 57 -2.15 21.18 -0.15
C VAL A 57 -3.30 21.26 -1.15
N LEU A 58 -3.27 22.24 -2.02
CA LEU A 58 -4.22 22.38 -3.11
C LEU A 58 -3.54 22.02 -4.43
N VAL A 59 -4.03 20.99 -5.08
CA VAL A 59 -3.59 20.59 -6.42
C VAL A 59 -4.69 20.87 -7.43
N GLY A 60 -4.34 21.52 -8.54
CA GLY A 60 -5.27 21.84 -9.62
C GLY A 60 -4.72 21.40 -10.97
N VAL A 61 -5.52 20.64 -11.71
CA VAL A 61 -5.27 20.28 -13.11
C VAL A 61 -6.33 20.94 -13.98
N THR A 62 -5.91 21.72 -14.96
CA THR A 62 -6.83 22.55 -15.75
C THR A 62 -6.39 22.68 -17.20
N GLY A 63 -7.32 22.78 -18.12
CA GLY A 63 -7.06 23.18 -19.50
C GLY A 63 -6.97 24.69 -19.73
N LYS A 64 -7.15 25.51 -18.67
CA LYS A 64 -6.96 26.96 -18.72
C LYS A 64 -5.49 27.32 -18.45
N GLU A 65 -5.13 28.57 -18.73
CA GLU A 65 -3.83 29.12 -18.34
C GLU A 65 -3.68 29.03 -16.80
N PRO A 66 -2.67 28.30 -16.26
CA PRO A 66 -2.54 28.09 -14.81
C PRO A 66 -2.43 29.37 -13.99
N CYS A 67 -1.75 30.39 -14.53
CA CYS A 67 -1.61 31.69 -13.86
C CYS A 67 -2.94 32.44 -13.67
N LEU A 68 -3.94 32.21 -14.51
CA LEU A 68 -5.26 32.79 -14.33
C LEU A 68 -6.02 32.11 -13.18
N LEU A 69 -5.95 30.78 -13.13
CA LEU A 69 -6.56 30.03 -12.04
C LEU A 69 -5.93 30.38 -10.69
N LEU A 70 -4.59 30.48 -10.64
CA LEU A 70 -3.88 30.85 -9.42
C LEU A 70 -4.33 32.21 -8.89
N LYS A 71 -4.46 33.23 -9.77
CA LYS A 71 -4.97 34.56 -9.39
C LYS A 71 -6.39 34.50 -8.84
N GLU A 72 -7.27 33.71 -9.46
CA GLU A 72 -8.66 33.55 -8.97
C GLU A 72 -8.67 32.90 -7.55
N ILE A 73 -7.79 31.94 -7.31
CA ILE A 73 -7.64 31.27 -6.01
C ILE A 73 -7.10 32.27 -4.97
N GLU A 74 -6.05 33.00 -5.28
CA GLU A 74 -5.42 34.00 -4.41
C GLU A 74 -6.44 35.07 -4.00
N GLN A 75 -7.20 35.65 -4.96
CA GLN A 75 -8.24 36.62 -4.69
C GLN A 75 -9.33 36.11 -3.75
N LYS A 76 -9.73 34.83 -3.90
CA LYS A 76 -10.71 34.23 -3.00
C LYS A 76 -10.13 34.02 -1.61
N GLN A 77 -8.87 33.57 -1.52
CA GLN A 77 -8.18 33.34 -0.24
C GLN A 77 -7.99 34.62 0.56
N GLU A 78 -7.78 35.80 -0.09
CA GLU A 78 -7.66 37.09 0.57
C GLU A 78 -8.92 37.48 1.36
N SER A 79 -10.08 36.94 0.98
CA SER A 79 -11.37 37.23 1.64
C SER A 79 -11.62 36.43 2.93
N TYR A 80 -10.78 35.44 3.24
CA TYR A 80 -10.91 34.64 4.45
C TYR A 80 -9.99 35.15 5.56
N ASP A 81 -10.52 35.19 6.79
CA ASP A 81 -9.72 35.47 7.98
C ASP A 81 -8.65 34.39 8.14
N LYS A 82 -7.38 34.80 8.13
CA LYS A 82 -6.24 33.92 8.26
C LYS A 82 -5.97 33.67 9.74
N HIS A 83 -6.54 32.60 10.27
CA HIS A 83 -6.08 32.04 11.53
C HIS A 83 -4.96 31.05 11.20
N PHE A 84 -3.73 31.38 11.55
CA PHE A 84 -2.60 30.48 11.41
C PHE A 84 -2.35 29.79 12.75
N SER A 85 -2.64 28.51 12.81
CA SER A 85 -2.16 27.64 13.89
C SER A 85 -0.71 27.21 13.64
N GLN A 86 -0.14 26.44 14.52
CA GLN A 86 1.17 25.85 14.27
C GLN A 86 1.06 24.72 13.24
N LEU A 87 2.07 24.64 12.35
CA LEU A 87 2.23 23.48 11.48
C LEU A 87 2.17 22.18 12.29
N THR A 88 1.34 21.27 11.86
CA THR A 88 1.27 19.95 12.48
C THR A 88 2.47 19.11 12.05
N GLU A 89 3.36 18.83 12.98
CA GLU A 89 4.48 17.92 12.72
C GLU A 89 3.99 16.47 12.72
N ARG A 90 4.48 15.69 11.75
CA ARG A 90 4.24 14.24 11.70
C ARG A 90 5.12 13.55 12.74
N VAL A 91 4.50 12.83 13.65
CA VAL A 91 5.21 12.07 14.69
C VAL A 91 5.44 10.65 14.20
N PHE A 92 6.71 10.26 14.09
CA PHE A 92 7.09 8.88 13.79
C PHE A 92 7.24 8.09 15.10
N LEU A 93 6.38 7.11 15.29
CA LEU A 93 6.47 6.23 16.46
C LEU A 93 7.59 5.21 16.26
N LYS A 94 8.29 4.89 17.34
CA LYS A 94 9.29 3.83 17.31
C LYS A 94 8.58 2.47 17.21
N GLU A 95 8.70 1.86 16.07
CA GLU A 95 8.13 0.54 15.77
C GLU A 95 9.25 -0.52 15.76
N PRO A 96 9.09 -1.68 16.45
CA PRO A 96 10.05 -2.77 16.37
C PRO A 96 10.19 -3.32 14.94
N ASP A 97 11.40 -3.77 14.57
CA ASP A 97 11.63 -4.40 13.24
C ASP A 97 10.90 -5.75 13.11
N THR A 98 10.68 -6.44 14.23
CA THR A 98 10.04 -7.75 14.26
C THR A 98 8.51 -7.65 14.16
N VAL A 99 7.88 -8.72 13.68
CA VAL A 99 6.41 -8.85 13.71
C VAL A 99 5.89 -9.00 15.15
N THR A 100 4.67 -8.57 15.38
CA THR A 100 4.00 -8.71 16.68
C THR A 100 3.61 -10.16 16.95
N LYS A 101 3.18 -10.88 15.90
CA LYS A 101 2.80 -12.28 15.97
C LYS A 101 3.17 -12.99 14.67
N GLU A 102 3.82 -14.14 14.77
CA GLU A 102 4.18 -14.97 13.61
C GLU A 102 2.97 -15.71 13.03
N ILE A 103 2.01 -16.06 13.88
CA ILE A 103 0.77 -16.76 13.48
C ILE A 103 -0.42 -16.07 14.15
N VAL A 104 -1.42 -15.76 13.34
CA VAL A 104 -2.71 -15.22 13.80
C VAL A 104 -3.85 -16.03 13.20
N GLU A 105 -4.75 -16.49 14.05
CA GLU A 105 -5.96 -17.19 13.65
C GLU A 105 -7.19 -16.43 14.17
N ASP A 106 -8.19 -16.28 13.32
CA ASP A 106 -9.50 -15.75 13.68
C ASP A 106 -10.59 -16.52 12.94
N ARG A 107 -11.84 -16.37 13.37
CA ARG A 107 -12.98 -17.12 12.84
C ARG A 107 -14.10 -16.20 12.41
N MET A 108 -14.74 -16.57 11.31
CA MET A 108 -15.85 -15.84 10.72
C MET A 108 -16.82 -16.81 10.03
N ASP A 109 -18.05 -16.41 9.81
CA ASP A 109 -19.02 -17.18 9.00
C ASP A 109 -18.67 -17.03 7.51
N ILE A 110 -17.81 -17.93 7.03
CA ILE A 110 -17.31 -17.99 5.65
C ILE A 110 -17.28 -19.44 5.18
N SER A 111 -17.47 -19.67 3.89
CA SER A 111 -17.48 -21.03 3.32
C SER A 111 -16.08 -21.56 2.96
N ILE A 112 -15.17 -20.65 2.64
CA ILE A 112 -13.79 -20.95 2.26
C ILE A 112 -12.89 -20.01 3.07
N PRO A 113 -11.84 -20.54 3.73
CA PRO A 113 -10.90 -19.72 4.48
C PRO A 113 -10.22 -18.65 3.64
N TYR A 114 -9.91 -17.52 4.28
CA TYR A 114 -8.98 -16.52 3.76
C TYR A 114 -7.67 -16.63 4.50
N VAL A 115 -6.58 -16.58 3.76
CA VAL A 115 -5.23 -16.66 4.32
C VAL A 115 -4.37 -15.54 3.77
N ALA A 116 -3.39 -15.11 4.57
CA ALA A 116 -2.37 -14.18 4.12
C ALA A 116 -1.00 -14.56 4.69
N LEU A 117 0.05 -14.41 3.88
CA LEU A 117 1.42 -14.32 4.35
C LEU A 117 1.86 -12.87 4.17
N ALA A 118 2.25 -12.25 5.26
CA ALA A 118 2.69 -10.86 5.25
C ALA A 118 4.13 -10.77 5.79
N VAL A 119 4.91 -9.92 5.16
CA VAL A 119 6.31 -9.63 5.50
C VAL A 119 6.41 -8.19 5.96
N LYS A 120 6.90 -7.96 7.16
CA LYS A 120 7.24 -6.63 7.64
C LYS A 120 8.59 -6.23 7.09
N LEU A 121 8.64 -5.08 6.44
CA LEU A 121 9.86 -4.51 5.88
C LEU A 121 10.28 -3.28 6.68
N LYS A 122 11.53 -2.86 6.50
CA LYS A 122 12.02 -1.62 7.10
C LYS A 122 11.56 -0.42 6.29
N PRO A 123 10.99 0.61 6.95
CA PRO A 123 10.69 1.88 6.30
C PRO A 123 11.94 2.52 5.70
N ILE A 124 11.76 3.28 4.64
CA ILE A 124 12.85 3.94 3.91
C ILE A 124 12.63 5.44 3.98
N LEU A 125 13.53 6.14 4.68
CA LEU A 125 13.38 7.57 4.96
C LEU A 125 13.49 8.46 3.72
N ASP A 126 14.25 8.06 2.72
CA ASP A 126 14.33 8.78 1.45
C ASP A 126 13.11 8.44 0.60
N PRO A 127 12.23 9.43 0.29
CA PRO A 127 10.96 9.15 -0.37
C PRO A 127 11.12 8.62 -1.81
N LEU A 128 12.11 9.12 -2.56
CA LEU A 128 12.35 8.64 -3.91
C LEU A 128 12.87 7.20 -3.89
N GLN A 129 13.76 6.88 -2.97
CA GLN A 129 14.25 5.51 -2.79
C GLN A 129 13.12 4.57 -2.36
N ALA A 130 12.24 5.01 -1.46
CA ALA A 130 11.06 4.25 -1.05
C ALA A 130 10.18 3.92 -2.27
N ALA A 131 9.82 4.93 -3.07
CA ALA A 131 9.02 4.75 -4.28
C ALA A 131 9.69 3.83 -5.32
N CYS A 132 11.02 3.91 -5.48
CA CYS A 132 11.75 3.02 -6.38
C CYS A 132 11.74 1.56 -5.91
N ILE A 133 11.85 1.32 -4.60
CA ILE A 133 11.80 -0.04 -4.04
C ILE A 133 10.37 -0.58 -4.08
N ASP A 134 9.37 0.25 -3.80
CA ASP A 134 7.96 -0.10 -3.97
C ASP A 134 7.68 -0.55 -5.41
N PHE A 135 8.09 0.25 -6.39
CA PHE A 135 7.99 -0.09 -7.81
C PHE A 135 8.72 -1.40 -8.15
N ALA A 136 9.93 -1.61 -7.61
CA ALA A 136 10.69 -2.83 -7.84
C ALA A 136 10.01 -4.08 -7.27
N LEU A 137 9.43 -3.96 -6.07
CA LEU A 137 8.63 -5.02 -5.45
C LEU A 137 7.38 -5.33 -6.26
N GLN A 138 6.64 -4.29 -6.67
CA GLN A 138 5.43 -4.47 -7.48
C GLN A 138 5.75 -5.18 -8.80
N MET A 139 6.85 -4.83 -9.47
CA MET A 139 7.32 -5.56 -10.65
C MET A 139 7.66 -7.03 -10.34
N GLY A 140 8.28 -7.29 -9.19
CA GLY A 140 8.56 -8.65 -8.73
C GLY A 140 7.27 -9.45 -8.50
N LEU A 141 6.27 -8.86 -7.85
CA LEU A 141 4.96 -9.48 -7.65
C LEU A 141 4.27 -9.77 -8.98
N ASP A 142 4.24 -8.79 -9.87
CA ASP A 142 3.65 -8.96 -11.22
C ASP A 142 4.37 -10.07 -12.03
N ALA A 143 5.70 -10.21 -11.88
CA ALA A 143 6.45 -11.24 -12.60
C ALA A 143 6.25 -12.66 -12.01
N TRP A 144 6.22 -12.79 -10.68
CA TRP A 144 6.29 -14.09 -10.00
C TRP A 144 4.97 -14.56 -9.39
N PHE A 145 4.02 -13.66 -9.10
CA PHE A 145 2.73 -14.01 -8.49
C PHE A 145 1.54 -13.53 -9.35
N SER A 146 1.63 -13.73 -10.64
CA SER A 146 0.56 -13.43 -11.59
C SER A 146 0.50 -14.47 -12.72
N SER A 147 -0.37 -14.24 -13.69
CA SER A 147 -0.46 -15.07 -14.90
C SER A 147 0.80 -15.06 -15.79
N LEU A 148 1.79 -14.24 -15.46
CA LEU A 148 3.11 -14.26 -16.13
C LEU A 148 4.01 -15.39 -15.59
N ASN A 149 3.70 -15.93 -14.42
CA ASN A 149 4.43 -17.09 -13.89
C ASN A 149 4.01 -18.37 -14.63
N PRO A 150 4.95 -19.18 -15.14
CA PRO A 150 4.63 -20.44 -15.82
C PRO A 150 3.77 -21.43 -15.01
N ASP A 151 3.91 -21.41 -13.69
CA ASP A 151 3.19 -22.32 -12.79
C ASP A 151 1.77 -21.83 -12.44
N PHE A 152 1.42 -20.59 -12.81
CA PHE A 152 0.17 -19.95 -12.42
C PHE A 152 -1.07 -20.77 -12.81
N GLN A 153 -1.13 -21.28 -14.04
CA GLN A 153 -2.27 -22.08 -14.49
C GLN A 153 -2.41 -23.37 -13.64
N SER A 154 -1.30 -23.98 -13.27
CA SER A 154 -1.29 -25.16 -12.40
C SER A 154 -1.84 -24.85 -11.00
N TRP A 155 -1.53 -23.67 -10.44
CA TRP A 155 -2.06 -23.24 -9.14
C TRP A 155 -3.60 -23.07 -9.20
N MET A 156 -4.10 -22.51 -10.31
CA MET A 156 -5.53 -22.35 -10.54
C MET A 156 -6.24 -23.70 -10.74
N ASP A 157 -5.69 -24.60 -11.58
CA ASP A 157 -6.26 -25.91 -11.87
C ASP A 157 -6.32 -26.80 -10.62
N GLN A 158 -5.31 -26.69 -9.77
CA GLN A 158 -5.28 -27.36 -8.48
C GLN A 158 -6.15 -26.69 -7.41
N ARG A 159 -6.76 -25.55 -7.71
CA ARG A 159 -7.56 -24.74 -6.75
C ARG A 159 -6.77 -24.31 -5.51
N ILE A 160 -5.48 -24.11 -5.63
CA ILE A 160 -4.66 -23.47 -4.60
C ILE A 160 -4.96 -21.97 -4.61
N LEU A 161 -4.96 -21.38 -5.82
CA LEU A 161 -5.52 -20.05 -6.04
C LEU A 161 -6.94 -20.17 -6.62
N THR A 162 -7.78 -19.22 -6.26
CA THR A 162 -9.15 -19.09 -6.76
C THR A 162 -9.32 -17.71 -7.42
N THR A 163 -10.52 -17.20 -7.54
CA THR A 163 -10.76 -15.86 -8.08
C THR A 163 -10.43 -14.72 -7.10
N SER A 164 -10.31 -15.04 -5.81
CA SER A 164 -9.93 -14.08 -4.76
C SER A 164 -8.51 -14.41 -4.28
N PHE A 165 -7.54 -13.79 -4.89
CA PHE A 165 -6.14 -13.81 -4.49
C PHE A 165 -5.47 -12.51 -4.93
N GLY A 166 -4.36 -12.17 -4.32
CA GLY A 166 -3.55 -11.03 -4.71
C GLY A 166 -2.27 -10.93 -3.91
N ALA A 167 -1.45 -9.99 -4.33
CA ALA A 167 -0.30 -9.56 -3.56
C ALA A 167 -0.20 -8.04 -3.68
N GLU A 168 0.27 -7.41 -2.62
CA GLU A 168 0.49 -5.98 -2.55
C GLU A 168 1.71 -5.65 -1.72
N CYS A 169 2.30 -4.51 -1.96
CA CYS A 169 3.35 -3.94 -1.13
C CYS A 169 3.11 -2.46 -0.94
N GLU A 170 3.67 -1.93 0.12
CA GLU A 170 3.71 -0.49 0.38
C GLU A 170 5.01 -0.17 1.10
N ILE A 171 5.79 0.74 0.54
CA ILE A 171 7.06 1.19 1.11
C ILE A 171 6.98 2.69 1.31
N THR A 172 6.95 3.10 2.56
CA THR A 172 6.91 4.52 2.95
C THR A 172 8.03 4.88 3.92
N SER A 173 8.05 6.13 4.37
CA SER A 173 9.04 6.61 5.36
C SER A 173 8.75 6.17 6.79
N ASP A 174 7.56 5.67 7.09
CA ASP A 174 7.15 5.28 8.45
C ASP A 174 6.70 3.83 8.58
N HIS A 175 6.31 3.18 7.50
CA HIS A 175 5.98 1.76 7.48
C HIS A 175 6.33 1.13 6.14
N ALA A 176 6.51 -0.18 6.13
CA ALA A 176 6.75 -0.94 4.92
C ALA A 176 6.30 -2.40 5.10
N TYR A 177 5.61 -2.93 4.11
CA TYR A 177 5.18 -4.32 4.10
C TYR A 177 5.04 -4.88 2.69
N LEU A 178 5.01 -6.20 2.63
CA LEU A 178 4.68 -7.01 1.47
C LEU A 178 3.68 -8.07 1.93
N MET A 179 2.61 -8.28 1.18
CA MET A 179 1.57 -9.22 1.55
C MET A 179 1.08 -10.02 0.35
N PHE A 180 0.82 -11.31 0.59
CA PHE A 180 0.12 -12.22 -0.32
C PHE A 180 -1.13 -12.72 0.37
N TYR A 181 -2.24 -12.81 -0.34
CA TYR A 181 -3.49 -13.29 0.21
C TYR A 181 -4.26 -14.15 -0.79
N ALA A 182 -5.05 -15.07 -0.29
CA ALA A 182 -5.95 -15.88 -1.10
C ALA A 182 -7.15 -16.37 -0.28
N GLN A 183 -8.24 -16.65 -0.99
CA GLN A 183 -9.33 -17.47 -0.50
C GLN A 183 -9.13 -18.90 -0.96
N THR A 184 -8.76 -19.81 -0.05
CA THR A 184 -8.40 -21.19 -0.40
C THR A 184 -8.62 -22.18 0.73
N LYS A 185 -8.95 -23.43 0.39
CA LYS A 185 -8.92 -24.57 1.33
C LYS A 185 -7.56 -25.25 1.42
N LYS A 186 -6.64 -24.91 0.50
CA LYS A 186 -5.28 -25.47 0.41
C LYS A 186 -4.28 -24.49 0.99
N THR A 187 -4.39 -24.25 2.30
CA THR A 187 -3.68 -23.19 3.00
C THR A 187 -2.17 -23.40 3.00
N GLU A 188 -1.72 -24.62 3.26
CA GLU A 188 -0.28 -24.93 3.31
C GLU A 188 0.37 -24.88 1.93
N GLU A 189 -0.34 -25.37 0.90
CA GLU A 189 0.13 -25.27 -0.48
C GLU A 189 0.21 -23.80 -0.94
N PHE A 190 -0.71 -22.96 -0.49
CA PHE A 190 -0.63 -21.52 -0.74
C PHE A 190 0.63 -20.90 -0.13
N PHE A 191 0.90 -21.18 1.14
CA PHE A 191 2.12 -20.67 1.79
C PHE A 191 3.39 -21.18 1.11
N GLN A 192 3.41 -22.44 0.68
CA GLN A 192 4.55 -22.99 -0.07
C GLN A 192 4.77 -22.21 -1.40
N ILE A 193 3.71 -21.91 -2.13
CA ILE A 193 3.80 -21.08 -3.34
C ILE A 193 4.37 -19.70 -3.02
N VAL A 194 3.90 -19.06 -1.95
CA VAL A 194 4.37 -17.72 -1.57
C VAL A 194 5.85 -17.77 -1.16
N GLU A 195 6.28 -18.77 -0.40
CA GLU A 195 7.68 -18.95 -0.04
C GLU A 195 8.57 -19.15 -1.26
N ASP A 196 8.12 -19.95 -2.24
CA ASP A 196 8.83 -20.14 -3.51
C ASP A 196 8.91 -18.84 -4.32
N VAL A 197 7.84 -18.05 -4.33
CA VAL A 197 7.81 -16.74 -4.99
C VAL A 197 8.79 -15.78 -4.32
N LEU A 198 8.78 -15.68 -3.00
CA LEU A 198 9.73 -14.84 -2.24
C LEU A 198 11.17 -15.25 -2.50
N TYR A 199 11.44 -16.54 -2.51
CA TYR A 199 12.77 -17.08 -2.84
C TYR A 199 13.19 -16.71 -4.27
N LYS A 200 12.30 -16.87 -5.26
CA LYS A 200 12.57 -16.50 -6.67
C LYS A 200 12.84 -15.01 -6.79
N MET A 201 12.04 -14.17 -6.14
CA MET A 201 12.22 -12.71 -6.15
C MET A 201 13.60 -12.28 -5.63
N GLN A 202 14.14 -12.99 -4.64
CA GLN A 202 15.45 -12.67 -4.07
C GLN A 202 16.64 -13.28 -4.81
N THR A 203 16.44 -14.38 -5.53
CA THR A 203 17.55 -15.17 -6.10
C THR A 203 17.60 -15.17 -7.62
N GLN A 204 16.54 -14.73 -8.30
CA GLN A 204 16.42 -14.79 -9.74
C GLN A 204 16.00 -13.43 -10.31
N ALA A 205 16.76 -12.93 -11.28
CA ALA A 205 16.28 -11.80 -12.08
C ALA A 205 15.16 -12.28 -13.01
N MET A 206 14.13 -11.45 -13.17
CA MET A 206 13.07 -11.73 -14.14
C MET A 206 13.62 -11.76 -15.57
N ASP A 207 12.93 -12.45 -16.48
CA ASP A 207 13.27 -12.47 -17.90
C ASP A 207 13.21 -11.07 -18.52
N ASP A 208 14.07 -10.80 -19.51
CA ASP A 208 14.12 -9.50 -20.19
C ASP A 208 12.82 -9.11 -20.87
N LEU A 209 12.10 -10.08 -21.45
CA LEU A 209 10.81 -9.82 -22.09
C LEU A 209 9.76 -9.44 -21.06
N ILE A 210 9.71 -10.14 -19.93
CA ILE A 210 8.80 -9.84 -18.81
C ILE A 210 9.13 -8.46 -18.23
N PHE A 211 10.41 -8.18 -17.95
CA PHE A 211 10.85 -6.89 -17.45
C PHE A 211 10.42 -5.74 -18.36
N ASN A 212 10.72 -5.83 -19.66
CA ASN A 212 10.39 -4.77 -20.62
C ASN A 212 8.86 -4.60 -20.77
N SER A 213 8.11 -5.69 -20.73
CA SER A 213 6.65 -5.65 -20.81
C SER A 213 6.03 -4.97 -19.60
N LEU A 214 6.47 -5.31 -18.38
CA LEU A 214 6.00 -4.70 -17.16
C LEU A 214 6.39 -3.23 -17.05
N LYS A 215 7.63 -2.89 -17.38
CA LYS A 215 8.11 -1.51 -17.42
C LYS A 215 7.28 -0.66 -18.39
N ASN A 216 7.07 -1.15 -19.62
CA ASN A 216 6.26 -0.45 -20.61
C ASN A 216 4.79 -0.32 -20.17
N LYS A 217 4.22 -1.36 -19.55
CA LYS A 217 2.87 -1.32 -18.95
C LYS A 217 2.76 -0.21 -17.91
N SER A 218 3.68 -0.17 -16.94
CA SER A 218 3.67 0.84 -15.86
C SER A 218 3.85 2.25 -16.42
N TYR A 219 4.81 2.45 -17.32
CA TYR A 219 5.02 3.75 -17.96
C TYR A 219 3.80 4.21 -18.77
N ALA A 220 3.19 3.30 -19.55
CA ALA A 220 1.98 3.60 -20.30
C ALA A 220 0.77 3.91 -19.40
N GLN A 221 0.66 3.25 -18.25
CA GLN A 221 -0.38 3.57 -17.25
C GLN A 221 -0.20 4.99 -16.70
N SER A 222 1.02 5.35 -16.31
CA SER A 222 1.32 6.71 -15.84
C SER A 222 1.04 7.78 -16.90
N LEU A 223 1.34 7.52 -18.18
CA LEU A 223 1.00 8.45 -19.26
C LEU A 223 -0.51 8.60 -19.47
N ARG A 224 -1.28 7.52 -19.30
CA ARG A 224 -2.75 7.59 -19.41
C ARG A 224 -3.40 8.43 -18.31
N THR A 225 -2.76 8.56 -17.17
CA THR A 225 -3.27 9.40 -16.08
C THR A 225 -3.38 10.87 -16.53
N PHE A 226 -2.50 11.33 -17.44
CA PHE A 226 -2.58 12.69 -18.00
C PHE A 226 -3.87 12.98 -18.78
N ASP A 227 -4.53 11.97 -19.31
CA ASP A 227 -5.81 12.12 -20.03
C ASP A 227 -6.99 12.30 -19.07
N HIS A 228 -6.78 12.05 -17.75
CA HIS A 228 -7.81 12.11 -16.72
C HIS A 228 -7.42 13.11 -15.63
N PHE A 229 -7.94 14.32 -15.69
CA PHE A 229 -7.60 15.44 -14.80
C PHE A 229 -7.71 15.08 -13.31
N GLU A 230 -8.77 14.39 -12.92
CA GLU A 230 -8.97 13.97 -11.54
C GLU A 230 -7.89 12.99 -11.08
N SER A 231 -7.64 11.93 -11.85
CA SER A 231 -6.60 10.93 -11.52
C SER A 231 -5.22 11.58 -11.45
N PHE A 232 -4.92 12.46 -12.41
CA PHE A 232 -3.63 13.16 -12.40
C PHE A 232 -3.48 14.12 -11.21
N ALA A 233 -4.56 14.80 -10.81
CA ALA A 233 -4.55 15.63 -9.61
C ALA A 233 -4.31 14.82 -8.33
N ILE A 234 -4.89 13.62 -8.24
CA ILE A 234 -4.66 12.68 -7.12
C ILE A 234 -3.20 12.22 -7.09
N ASP A 235 -2.64 11.82 -8.23
CA ASP A 235 -1.24 11.38 -8.32
C ASP A 235 -0.27 12.51 -7.92
N LEU A 236 -0.51 13.74 -8.39
CA LEU A 236 0.27 14.91 -7.99
C LEU A 236 0.15 15.21 -6.50
N PHE A 237 -1.06 15.10 -5.93
CA PHE A 237 -1.29 15.29 -4.51
C PHE A 237 -0.55 14.24 -3.67
N GLN A 238 -0.64 12.96 -4.05
CA GLN A 238 0.07 11.89 -3.36
C GLN A 238 1.59 12.09 -3.42
N SER A 239 2.09 12.48 -4.56
CA SER A 239 3.51 12.80 -4.79
C SER A 239 3.99 13.92 -3.86
N GLU A 240 3.23 15.00 -3.75
CA GLU A 240 3.53 16.13 -2.85
C GLU A 240 3.53 15.70 -1.37
N VAL A 241 2.50 14.97 -0.95
CA VAL A 241 2.38 14.49 0.44
C VAL A 241 3.49 13.50 0.81
N GLN A 242 3.94 12.69 -0.14
CA GLN A 242 5.04 11.75 0.04
C GLN A 242 6.42 12.41 -0.07
N GLY A 243 6.49 13.65 -0.57
CA GLY A 243 7.75 14.37 -0.77
C GLY A 243 8.56 13.85 -1.97
N VAL A 244 7.90 13.27 -2.97
CA VAL A 244 8.51 12.77 -4.22
C VAL A 244 7.98 13.58 -5.39
N SER A 245 8.85 14.09 -6.26
CA SER A 245 8.40 14.69 -7.51
C SER A 245 7.83 13.63 -8.45
N TYR A 246 6.57 13.80 -8.86
CA TYR A 246 5.90 12.89 -9.79
C TYR A 246 6.71 12.68 -11.09
N PHE A 247 7.23 13.76 -11.66
CA PHE A 247 8.00 13.70 -12.90
C PHE A 247 9.39 13.07 -12.69
N GLU A 248 10.05 13.34 -11.57
CA GLU A 248 11.32 12.70 -11.22
C GLU A 248 11.16 11.18 -11.03
N LEU A 249 10.06 10.76 -10.42
CA LEU A 249 9.72 9.34 -10.31
C LEU A 249 9.48 8.70 -11.69
N LEU A 250 8.75 9.37 -12.58
CA LEU A 250 8.53 8.89 -13.95
C LEU A 250 9.83 8.73 -14.72
N ASP A 251 10.72 9.72 -14.65
CA ASP A 251 12.02 9.66 -15.30
C ASP A 251 12.87 8.52 -14.74
N THR A 252 12.83 8.31 -13.43
CA THR A 252 13.53 7.22 -12.75
C THR A 252 13.01 5.86 -13.21
N ILE A 253 11.69 5.67 -13.26
CA ILE A 253 11.06 4.45 -13.76
C ILE A 253 11.39 4.22 -15.24
N ALA A 254 11.38 5.27 -16.06
CA ALA A 254 11.74 5.18 -17.47
C ALA A 254 13.19 4.76 -17.68
N ALA A 255 14.09 5.17 -16.80
CA ALA A 255 15.53 4.88 -16.89
C ALA A 255 15.93 3.54 -16.25
N VAL A 256 15.10 2.97 -15.34
CA VAL A 256 15.45 1.79 -14.54
C VAL A 256 15.83 0.58 -15.40
N LYS A 257 16.81 -0.19 -14.93
CA LYS A 257 17.29 -1.43 -15.56
C LYS A 257 16.88 -2.66 -14.77
N ARG A 258 16.74 -3.79 -15.46
CA ARG A 258 16.38 -5.07 -14.87
C ARG A 258 17.27 -5.46 -13.69
N ASP A 259 18.58 -5.31 -13.84
CA ASP A 259 19.53 -5.69 -12.79
C ASP A 259 19.46 -4.76 -11.57
N GLU A 260 18.99 -3.52 -11.75
CA GLU A 260 18.73 -2.58 -10.64
C GLU A 260 17.50 -3.04 -9.84
N ILE A 261 16.41 -3.39 -10.52
CA ILE A 261 15.21 -3.98 -9.88
C ILE A 261 15.59 -5.22 -9.06
N PHE A 262 16.28 -6.18 -9.67
CA PHE A 262 16.72 -7.38 -8.97
C PHE A 262 17.59 -7.06 -7.76
N LYS A 263 18.54 -6.14 -7.89
CA LYS A 263 19.43 -5.73 -6.82
C LYS A 263 18.72 -5.02 -5.67
N MET A 264 17.64 -4.30 -5.95
CA MET A 264 16.79 -3.68 -4.90
C MET A 264 16.08 -4.77 -4.11
N VAL A 265 15.36 -5.67 -4.78
CA VAL A 265 14.56 -6.70 -4.13
C VAL A 265 15.42 -7.76 -3.41
N SER A 266 16.55 -8.18 -3.99
CA SER A 266 17.43 -9.20 -3.41
C SER A 266 18.09 -8.79 -2.09
N LYS A 267 18.11 -7.50 -1.76
CA LYS A 267 18.68 -6.97 -0.51
C LYS A 267 17.68 -6.82 0.61
N LEU A 268 16.39 -6.97 0.34
CA LEU A 268 15.37 -6.81 1.36
C LEU A 268 15.43 -7.96 2.36
N ASP A 269 15.24 -7.64 3.63
CA ASP A 269 15.08 -8.65 4.67
C ASP A 269 13.63 -9.12 4.68
N LEU A 270 13.38 -10.33 4.18
CA LEU A 270 12.08 -10.97 4.12
C LEU A 270 11.84 -11.96 5.27
N SER A 271 12.64 -11.93 6.33
CA SER A 271 12.56 -12.89 7.43
C SER A 271 11.44 -12.59 8.43
N HIS A 272 11.00 -11.35 8.53
CA HIS A 272 9.98 -10.91 9.49
C HIS A 272 8.57 -11.17 8.95
N GLN A 273 8.11 -12.42 9.05
CA GLN A 273 6.88 -12.91 8.44
C GLN A 273 5.78 -13.18 9.46
N SER A 274 4.54 -13.03 9.01
CA SER A 274 3.34 -13.45 9.73
C SER A 274 2.40 -14.22 8.82
N ARG A 275 1.89 -15.37 9.29
CA ARG A 275 0.83 -16.15 8.64
C ARG A 275 -0.49 -15.84 9.33
N VAL A 276 -1.46 -15.42 8.56
CA VAL A 276 -2.79 -15.04 9.06
C VAL A 276 -3.84 -15.95 8.45
N TYR A 277 -4.70 -16.47 9.31
CA TYR A 277 -5.80 -17.37 8.93
C TYR A 277 -7.12 -16.78 9.40
N LEU A 278 -8.06 -16.61 8.51
CA LEU A 278 -9.45 -16.36 8.81
C LEU A 278 -10.24 -17.60 8.39
N LYS A 279 -10.64 -18.41 9.40
CA LYS A 279 -11.25 -19.74 9.22
C LYS A 279 -12.76 -19.69 9.39
N ASN A 280 -13.45 -20.73 8.93
CA ASN A 280 -14.86 -20.94 9.29
C ASN A 280 -14.98 -21.28 10.79
N TYR A 281 -16.11 -20.90 11.42
CA TYR A 281 -16.39 -21.28 12.82
C TYR A 281 -16.36 -22.79 13.05
N ASN A 282 -16.69 -23.59 12.03
CA ASN A 282 -16.80 -25.06 12.10
C ASN A 282 -15.51 -25.78 11.70
N GLU A 283 -14.43 -25.08 11.34
CA GLU A 283 -13.13 -25.70 11.06
C GLU A 283 -12.34 -25.86 12.36
N CYS A 284 -11.93 -27.12 12.63
CA CYS A 284 -11.09 -27.48 13.78
C CYS A 284 -9.64 -27.04 13.57
#